data_fa4ed8887aa8fcd3f360877f37afd9aa
#
_entry.id   fa4ed8887aa8fcd3f360877f37afd9aa
#
_cell.length_a   1.000
_cell.length_b   1.000
_cell.length_c   1.000
_cell.angle_alpha   90.00
_cell.angle_beta   90.00
_cell.angle_gamma   90.00
#
_symmetry.space_group_name_H-M   'P 1'
#
loop_
_entity.id
_entity.type
_entity.pdbx_description
1 polymer ?
#
loop_
_entity_poly.entity_id
_entity_poly.type
_entity_poly.pdbx_seq_one_letter_code
_entity_poly.pdbx_strand_id
1 'polypeptide(L)'
;MISTRLHGCIDYGVAGLFAVAAGSPAISGPVRRLLATAGAYHTSYSAVTDYELGARPWLTMRQHLLFDAIGAAALLAAGATLRRAPPAERALL
;
A
#
# COMPACT_ATOMS: atom_id res chain seq x y z
N MET A 1 13.59 1.21 18.03
CA MET A 1 12.75 0.35 17.16
C MET A 1 11.33 0.31 17.71
N ILE A 2 10.34 0.40 16.86
CA ILE A 2 8.94 0.30 17.29
C ILE A 2 8.56 -1.15 17.56
N SER A 3 7.54 -1.35 18.40
CA SER A 3 7.03 -2.70 18.68
C SER A 3 6.30 -3.27 17.45
N THR A 4 6.17 -4.60 17.39
CA THR A 4 5.43 -5.25 16.31
C THR A 4 3.94 -4.89 16.36
N ARG A 5 3.39 -4.66 17.55
CA ARG A 5 2.01 -4.19 17.70
C ARG A 5 1.83 -2.80 17.10
N LEU A 6 2.73 -1.87 17.37
CA LEU A 6 2.67 -0.52 16.80
C LEU A 6 2.86 -0.57 15.29
N HIS A 7 3.79 -1.40 14.81
CA HIS A 7 4.00 -1.60 13.38
C HIS A 7 2.70 -2.06 12.72
N GLY A 8 2.01 -3.04 13.30
CA GLY A 8 0.73 -3.51 12.79
C GLY A 8 -0.35 -2.43 12.76
N CYS A 9 -0.41 -1.59 13.81
CA CYS A 9 -1.34 -0.46 13.82
C CYS A 9 -1.04 0.51 12.67
N ILE A 10 0.22 0.78 12.40
CA ILE A 10 0.64 1.63 11.28
C ILE A 10 0.26 0.99 9.95
N ASP A 11 0.47 -0.32 9.80
CA ASP A 11 0.13 -1.05 8.58
C ASP A 11 -1.34 -0.89 8.22
N TYR A 12 -2.23 -1.16 9.17
CA TYR A 12 -3.67 -1.05 8.92
C TYR A 12 -4.12 0.40 8.81
N GLY A 13 -3.44 1.31 9.51
CA GLY A 13 -3.68 2.74 9.36
C GLY A 13 -3.35 3.23 7.95
N VAL A 14 -2.22 2.80 7.40
CA VAL A 14 -1.81 3.13 6.03
C VAL A 14 -2.77 2.51 5.03
N ALA A 15 -3.14 1.24 5.22
CA ALA A 15 -4.11 0.57 4.34
C ALA A 15 -5.46 1.30 4.34
N GLY A 16 -5.93 1.71 5.52
CA GLY A 16 -7.15 2.48 5.67
C GLY A 16 -7.07 3.84 4.97
N LEU A 17 -5.93 4.51 5.09
CA LEU A 17 -5.69 5.79 4.42
C LEU A 17 -5.75 5.64 2.90
N PHE A 18 -5.15 4.59 2.35
CA PHE A 18 -5.23 4.30 0.91
C PHE A 18 -6.67 4.06 0.48
N ALA A 19 -7.44 3.30 1.27
CA ALA A 19 -8.83 3.01 0.96
C ALA A 19 -9.69 4.28 0.95
N VAL A 20 -9.52 5.13 1.96
CA VAL A 20 -10.26 6.40 2.06
C VAL A 20 -9.89 7.33 0.91
N ALA A 21 -8.59 7.46 0.60
CA ALA A 21 -8.14 8.28 -0.51
C ALA A 21 -8.67 7.77 -1.84
N ALA A 22 -8.69 6.46 -2.05
CA ALA A 22 -9.22 5.85 -3.28
C ALA A 22 -10.71 6.13 -3.46
N GLY A 23 -11.46 6.34 -2.36
CA GLY A 23 -12.88 6.68 -2.41
C GLY A 23 -13.15 8.17 -2.65
N SER A 24 -12.12 9.02 -2.64
CA SER A 24 -12.30 10.47 -2.79
C SER A 24 -12.67 10.83 -4.23
N PRO A 25 -13.70 11.68 -4.45
CA PRO A 25 -14.03 12.15 -5.79
C PRO A 25 -12.99 13.07 -6.40
N ALA A 26 -12.08 13.62 -5.58
CA ALA A 26 -11.00 14.48 -6.03
C ALA A 26 -9.85 13.70 -6.69
N ILE A 27 -9.82 12.38 -6.53
CA ILE A 27 -8.74 11.52 -7.04
C ILE A 27 -9.09 11.01 -8.44
N SER A 28 -8.14 11.13 -9.39
CA SER A 28 -8.32 10.65 -10.76
C SER A 28 -8.43 9.11 -10.81
N GLY A 29 -9.03 8.59 -11.89
CA GLY A 29 -9.17 7.14 -12.08
C GLY A 29 -7.87 6.36 -11.98
N PRO A 30 -6.79 6.78 -12.68
CA PRO A 30 -5.50 6.09 -12.57
C PRO A 30 -4.93 6.07 -11.16
N VAL A 31 -4.97 7.20 -10.46
CA VAL A 31 -4.47 7.30 -9.08
C VAL A 31 -5.35 6.48 -8.14
N ARG A 32 -6.66 6.49 -8.37
CA ARG A 32 -7.61 5.67 -7.58
C ARG A 32 -7.26 4.19 -7.68
N ARG A 33 -7.02 3.70 -8.89
CA ARG A 33 -6.63 2.29 -9.09
C ARG A 33 -5.32 1.97 -8.41
N LEU A 34 -4.34 2.88 -8.49
CA LEU A 34 -3.06 2.71 -7.81
C LEU A 34 -3.23 2.61 -6.31
N LEU A 35 -4.00 3.53 -5.70
CA LEU A 35 -4.22 3.54 -4.25
C LEU A 35 -5.02 2.34 -3.78
N ALA A 36 -6.05 1.94 -4.53
CA ALA A 36 -6.83 0.75 -4.20
C ALA A 36 -5.98 -0.52 -4.25
N THR A 37 -5.13 -0.65 -5.27
CA THR A 37 -4.21 -1.77 -5.42
C THR A 37 -3.18 -1.79 -4.29
N ALA A 38 -2.60 -0.64 -3.97
CA ALA A 38 -1.64 -0.52 -2.88
C ALA A 38 -2.26 -0.89 -1.53
N GLY A 39 -3.49 -0.44 -1.27
CA GLY A 39 -4.23 -0.78 -0.06
C GLY A 39 -4.52 -2.27 0.05
N ALA A 40 -4.98 -2.89 -1.03
CA ALA A 40 -5.24 -4.33 -1.08
C ALA A 40 -3.96 -5.14 -0.87
N TYR A 41 -2.87 -4.75 -1.52
CA TYR A 41 -1.56 -5.39 -1.36
C TYR A 41 -1.09 -5.31 0.10
N HIS A 42 -1.09 -4.10 0.67
CA HIS A 42 -0.61 -3.87 2.04
C HIS A 42 -1.46 -4.62 3.06
N THR A 43 -2.78 -4.60 2.92
CA THR A 43 -3.70 -5.32 3.80
C THR A 43 -3.47 -6.82 3.73
N SER A 44 -3.28 -7.34 2.51
CA SER A 44 -3.15 -8.79 2.28
C SER A 44 -1.93 -9.37 2.99
N TYR A 45 -0.75 -8.79 2.81
CA TYR A 45 0.43 -9.36 3.48
C TYR A 45 0.47 -9.03 4.97
N SER A 46 -0.13 -7.93 5.40
CA SER A 46 -0.25 -7.62 6.83
C SER A 46 -1.13 -8.63 7.54
N ALA A 47 -2.24 -9.01 6.94
CA ALA A 47 -3.15 -9.99 7.52
C ALA A 47 -2.52 -11.38 7.69
N VAL A 48 -1.52 -11.72 6.88
CA VAL A 48 -0.84 -13.02 6.96
C VAL A 48 0.55 -12.95 7.59
N THR A 49 0.85 -11.88 8.30
CA THR A 49 2.11 -11.71 9.01
C THR A 49 1.98 -12.22 10.46
N ASP A 50 3.04 -12.86 10.95
CA ASP A 50 3.13 -13.35 12.33
C ASP A 50 3.41 -12.19 13.28
N TYR A 51 2.38 -11.45 13.60
CA TYR A 51 2.41 -10.40 14.63
C TYR A 51 0.99 -10.24 15.20
N GLU A 52 0.84 -9.39 16.21
CA GLU A 52 -0.40 -9.29 17.00
C GLU A 52 -1.65 -8.99 16.18
N LEU A 53 -1.51 -8.21 15.10
CA LEU A 53 -2.63 -7.79 14.25
C LEU A 53 -2.81 -8.65 13.01
N GLY A 54 -2.00 -9.71 12.85
CA GLY A 54 -2.15 -10.64 11.74
C GLY A 54 -3.25 -11.67 12.02
N ALA A 55 -3.97 -12.06 10.97
CA ALA A 55 -4.97 -13.13 11.06
C ALA A 55 -4.34 -14.52 10.94
N ARG A 56 -3.24 -14.66 10.23
CA ARG A 56 -2.50 -15.90 10.02
C ARG A 56 -1.00 -15.65 10.13
N PRO A 57 -0.23 -16.54 10.79
CA PRO A 57 1.21 -16.36 10.97
C PRO A 57 2.02 -16.95 9.81
N TRP A 58 1.70 -16.61 8.57
CA TRP A 58 2.33 -17.20 7.38
C TRP A 58 3.65 -16.52 6.99
N LEU A 59 3.77 -15.22 7.26
CA LEU A 59 4.98 -14.45 6.94
C LEU A 59 5.68 -14.07 8.23
N THR A 60 7.01 -14.18 8.24
CA THR A 60 7.83 -13.61 9.32
C THR A 60 7.84 -12.09 9.22
N MET A 61 8.24 -11.41 10.30
CA MET A 61 8.38 -9.96 10.27
C MET A 61 9.42 -9.53 9.24
N ARG A 62 10.49 -10.32 9.05
CA ARG A 62 11.49 -10.05 8.02
C ARG A 62 10.88 -10.06 6.62
N GLN A 63 10.06 -11.07 6.33
CA GLN A 63 9.36 -11.16 5.04
C GLN A 63 8.37 -10.00 4.87
N HIS A 64 7.65 -9.64 5.93
CA HIS A 64 6.75 -8.49 5.94
C HIS A 64 7.50 -7.21 5.57
N LEU A 65 8.65 -6.97 6.18
CA LEU A 65 9.46 -5.78 5.90
C LEU A 65 9.97 -5.77 4.46
N LEU A 66 10.23 -6.94 3.88
CA LEU A 66 10.58 -7.03 2.47
C LEU A 66 9.42 -6.61 1.57
N PHE A 67 8.21 -7.05 1.89
CA PHE A 67 7.00 -6.62 1.17
C PHE A 67 6.75 -5.12 1.31
N ASP A 68 7.03 -4.55 2.49
CA ASP A 68 6.97 -3.09 2.69
C ASP A 68 7.93 -2.37 1.73
N ALA A 69 9.17 -2.85 1.63
CA ALA A 69 10.18 -2.23 0.77
C ALA A 69 9.81 -2.35 -0.71
N ILE A 70 9.31 -3.50 -1.14
CA ILE A 70 8.86 -3.73 -2.51
C ILE A 70 7.68 -2.80 -2.84
N GLY A 71 6.71 -2.71 -1.94
CA GLY A 71 5.55 -1.84 -2.11
C GLY A 71 5.94 -0.37 -2.21
N ALA A 72 6.84 0.08 -1.35
CA ALA A 72 7.32 1.46 -1.37
C ALA A 72 8.05 1.78 -2.69
N ALA A 73 8.92 0.87 -3.15
CA ALA A 73 9.63 1.04 -4.42
C ALA A 73 8.65 1.09 -5.59
N ALA A 74 7.65 0.22 -5.60
CA ALA A 74 6.63 0.19 -6.65
C ALA A 74 5.80 1.48 -6.68
N LEU A 75 5.42 2.00 -5.52
CA LEU A 75 4.67 3.26 -5.43
C LEU A 75 5.49 4.44 -5.91
N LEU A 76 6.78 4.49 -5.56
CA LEU A 76 7.67 5.54 -6.03
C LEU A 76 7.84 5.49 -7.55
N ALA A 77 8.02 4.30 -8.10
CA ALA A 77 8.16 4.10 -9.54
C ALA A 77 6.88 4.48 -10.28
N ALA A 78 5.72 4.07 -9.77
CA ALA A 78 4.42 4.41 -10.36
C ALA A 78 4.16 5.91 -10.31
N GLY A 79 4.46 6.56 -9.18
CA GLY A 79 4.33 8.00 -9.03
C GLY A 79 5.23 8.76 -9.99
N ALA A 80 6.47 8.32 -10.16
CA ALA A 80 7.39 8.94 -11.11
C ALA A 80 6.91 8.78 -12.56
N THR A 81 6.38 7.61 -12.91
CA THR A 81 5.82 7.33 -14.24
C THR A 81 4.63 8.23 -14.53
N LEU A 82 3.69 8.34 -13.57
CA LEU A 82 2.51 9.21 -13.72
C LEU A 82 2.91 10.67 -13.90
N ARG A 83 3.89 11.14 -13.14
CA ARG A 83 4.35 12.51 -13.20
C ARG A 83 5.01 12.86 -14.53
N ARG A 84 5.69 11.88 -15.17
CA ARG A 84 6.41 12.09 -16.43
C ARG A 84 5.54 11.85 -17.65
N ALA A 85 4.42 11.16 -17.51
CA ALA A 85 3.53 10.88 -18.64
C ALA A 85 2.83 12.16 -19.12
N PRO A 86 2.59 12.33 -20.44
CA PRO A 86 1.74 13.40 -20.93
C PRO A 86 0.34 13.31 -20.31
N PRO A 87 -0.38 14.45 -20.19
CA PRO A 87 -1.70 14.45 -19.57
C PRO A 87 -2.68 13.43 -20.17
N ALA A 88 -2.66 13.24 -21.48
CA ALA A 88 -3.53 12.27 -22.16
C ALA A 88 -3.20 10.84 -21.73
N GLU A 89 -1.92 10.49 -21.59
CA GLU A 89 -1.49 9.17 -21.16
C GLU A 89 -1.80 8.95 -19.68
N ARG A 90 -1.69 9.99 -18.85
CA ARG A 90 -2.06 9.89 -17.42
C ARG A 90 -3.52 9.50 -17.25
N ALA A 91 -4.38 9.94 -18.14
CA ALA A 91 -5.80 9.59 -18.11
C ALA A 91 -6.03 8.10 -18.40
N LEU A 92 -5.12 7.44 -19.11
CA LEU A 92 -5.21 6.03 -19.47
C LEU A 92 -4.58 5.11 -18.43
N LEU A 93 -3.67 5.61 -17.62
CA LEU A 93 -3.02 4.85 -16.57
C LEU A 93 -3.96 4.66 -15.39
#